data_4497fc368329f73d8d0ee492303a6b4e
#
_entry.id   4497fc368329f73d8d0ee492303a6b4e
#
_cell.length_a   1.000
_cell.length_b   1.000
_cell.length_c   1.000
_cell.angle_alpha   90.00
_cell.angle_beta   90.00
_cell.angle_gamma   90.00
#
_symmetry.space_group_name_H-M   'P 1'
#
loop_
_entity.id
_entity.type
_entity.pdbx_description
1 polymer ?
#
loop_
_entity_poly.entity_id
_entity_poly.type
_entity_poly.pdbx_seq_one_letter_code
_entity_poly.pdbx_strand_id
1 'polypeptide(L)'
;MTREEATNNALSKVLLVKSTILNLGTGMGKTLIAIKCINKIADFNFKQNEEETTVSIIVPRQALIENWKAEIKKWGCNTDKIEILCYDSIHKVNNYSDILVFDEGHHLSELKREYLDSILKVNPNVKLLFLSATIPRDIMDYMKSLGTYNIVKGNIADGIKDEVLPTPIIYTIPLYLDNIKSVAEIIKNPRCSNPVTCNYDERWNFIKRFTTRKIIIKCTQKQYYNELSDKIDWYKRKFMFNKTVVFKNKWLRAASERLKWLSEQKVDICQSIISLLQDQRVLLFCNNIEQSLKFKDYAPINSKNKNSLQNLDDFNNSKINHISSVNMLSEGMNLTNCRVCLFCNLNASEILSQQKFGRSLRHPKPIVIIPYFKDTRDEELKDKMLKDYDSSMIKEITNIKDIKL
;
A
#
# COMPACT_ATOMS: atom_id res chain seq x y z
N MET A 1 7.55 -18.85 9.21
CA MET A 1 6.83 -19.89 8.42
C MET A 1 7.34 -19.84 6.98
N THR A 2 7.96 -20.94 6.54
CA THR A 2 8.48 -21.05 5.17
C THR A 2 7.33 -21.10 4.16
N ARG A 3 7.67 -20.91 2.87
CA ARG A 3 6.66 -21.02 1.79
C ARG A 3 6.09 -22.44 1.70
N GLU A 4 6.89 -23.44 1.98
CA GLU A 4 6.48 -24.83 1.99
C GLU A 4 5.53 -25.13 3.15
N GLU A 5 5.85 -24.70 4.36
CA GLU A 5 4.96 -24.81 5.53
C GLU A 5 3.62 -24.12 5.30
N ALA A 6 3.64 -22.90 4.72
CA ALA A 6 2.41 -22.18 4.37
C ALA A 6 1.57 -22.94 3.34
N THR A 7 2.22 -23.52 2.33
CA THR A 7 1.56 -24.35 1.30
C THR A 7 0.96 -25.60 1.94
N ASN A 8 1.73 -26.33 2.73
CA ASN A 8 1.27 -27.55 3.38
C ASN A 8 0.12 -27.30 4.35
N ASN A 9 0.17 -26.21 5.12
CA ASN A 9 -0.92 -25.80 6.00
C ASN A 9 -2.21 -25.49 5.20
N ALA A 10 -2.12 -24.74 4.13
CA ALA A 10 -3.27 -24.45 3.25
C ALA A 10 -3.84 -25.77 2.67
N LEU A 11 -3.01 -26.58 2.04
CA LEU A 11 -3.42 -27.81 1.36
C LEU A 11 -3.99 -28.85 2.32
N SER A 12 -3.46 -28.99 3.52
CA SER A 12 -3.96 -29.99 4.49
C SER A 12 -5.41 -29.77 4.90
N LYS A 13 -5.90 -28.52 4.85
CA LYS A 13 -7.22 -28.13 5.34
C LYS A 13 -8.20 -27.65 4.27
N VAL A 14 -7.75 -27.34 3.05
CA VAL A 14 -8.58 -26.70 2.01
C VAL A 14 -9.85 -27.49 1.69
N LEU A 15 -9.82 -28.80 1.70
CA LEU A 15 -11.01 -29.65 1.48
C LEU A 15 -11.94 -29.68 2.69
N LEU A 16 -11.41 -29.52 3.91
CA LEU A 16 -12.15 -29.65 5.16
C LEU A 16 -12.89 -28.39 5.57
N VAL A 17 -12.44 -27.22 5.10
CA VAL A 17 -13.04 -25.93 5.48
C VAL A 17 -13.75 -25.28 4.30
N LYS A 18 -14.69 -24.38 4.60
CA LYS A 18 -15.35 -23.55 3.60
C LYS A 18 -14.42 -22.46 3.06
N SER A 19 -13.66 -21.79 3.95
CA SER A 19 -12.82 -20.66 3.63
C SER A 19 -11.37 -20.93 3.97
N THR A 20 -10.43 -20.69 3.03
CA THR A 20 -9.01 -20.63 3.28
C THR A 20 -8.52 -19.19 3.12
N ILE A 21 -7.97 -18.61 4.17
CA ILE A 21 -7.53 -17.23 4.24
C ILE A 21 -6.00 -17.21 4.25
N LEU A 22 -5.39 -16.77 3.13
CA LEU A 22 -3.95 -16.61 2.98
C LEU A 22 -3.56 -15.18 3.37
N ASN A 23 -3.36 -14.94 4.66
CA ASN A 23 -2.87 -13.65 5.18
C ASN A 23 -1.34 -13.65 5.21
N LEU A 24 -0.73 -13.56 4.03
CA LEU A 24 0.70 -13.69 3.82
C LEU A 24 1.30 -12.42 3.23
N GLY A 25 2.47 -12.02 3.71
CA GLY A 25 3.20 -10.86 3.21
C GLY A 25 3.41 -10.88 1.69
N THR A 26 3.65 -9.72 1.10
CA THR A 26 3.95 -9.61 -0.34
C THR A 26 5.23 -10.42 -0.66
N GLY A 27 5.19 -11.20 -1.74
CA GLY A 27 6.34 -12.03 -2.15
C GLY A 27 6.40 -13.43 -1.53
N MET A 28 5.53 -13.74 -0.56
CA MET A 28 5.49 -15.07 0.08
C MET A 28 4.77 -16.15 -0.74
N GLY A 29 4.33 -15.86 -1.97
CA GLY A 29 3.80 -16.86 -2.90
C GLY A 29 2.30 -17.13 -2.78
N LYS A 30 1.48 -16.18 -2.32
CA LYS A 30 0.01 -16.31 -2.21
C LYS A 30 -0.66 -16.90 -3.45
N THR A 31 -0.33 -16.37 -4.63
CA THR A 31 -0.91 -16.81 -5.91
C THR A 31 -0.59 -18.27 -6.20
N LEU A 32 0.66 -18.69 -6.00
CA LEU A 32 1.06 -20.09 -6.16
C LEU A 32 0.30 -21.02 -5.19
N ILE A 33 0.18 -20.61 -3.92
CA ILE A 33 -0.54 -21.41 -2.91
C ILE A 33 -2.01 -21.53 -3.31
N ALA A 34 -2.62 -20.43 -3.79
CA ALA A 34 -4.00 -20.45 -4.25
C ALA A 34 -4.20 -21.40 -5.46
N ILE A 35 -3.31 -21.36 -6.46
CA ILE A 35 -3.35 -22.29 -7.61
C ILE A 35 -3.23 -23.75 -7.13
N LYS A 36 -2.34 -24.05 -6.20
CA LYS A 36 -2.22 -25.40 -5.62
C LYS A 36 -3.48 -25.81 -4.85
N CYS A 37 -4.14 -24.87 -4.16
CA CYS A 37 -5.43 -25.12 -3.51
C CYS A 37 -6.53 -25.41 -4.54
N ILE A 38 -6.61 -24.63 -5.61
CA ILE A 38 -7.54 -24.86 -6.73
C ILE A 38 -7.33 -26.27 -7.30
N ASN A 39 -6.08 -26.62 -7.63
CA ASN A 39 -5.76 -27.95 -8.18
C ASN A 39 -6.19 -29.07 -7.25
N LYS A 40 -5.94 -28.96 -5.94
CA LYS A 40 -6.34 -29.96 -4.98
C LYS A 40 -7.88 -30.11 -4.89
N ILE A 41 -8.63 -29.02 -4.97
CA ILE A 41 -10.10 -29.06 -4.98
C ILE A 41 -10.58 -29.66 -6.32
N ALA A 42 -10.00 -29.25 -7.44
CA ALA A 42 -10.35 -29.76 -8.77
C ALA A 42 -10.12 -31.27 -8.88
N ASP A 43 -8.95 -31.75 -8.43
CA ASP A 43 -8.64 -33.19 -8.38
C ASP A 43 -9.62 -33.97 -7.51
N PHE A 44 -10.05 -33.39 -6.39
CA PHE A 44 -11.04 -34.01 -5.50
C PHE A 44 -12.42 -34.08 -6.16
N ASN A 45 -12.91 -32.96 -6.74
CA ASN A 45 -14.22 -32.91 -7.40
C ASN A 45 -14.29 -33.87 -8.60
N PHE A 46 -13.23 -33.88 -9.43
CA PHE A 46 -13.16 -34.78 -10.58
C PHE A 46 -13.22 -36.27 -10.18
N LYS A 47 -12.52 -36.63 -9.07
CA LYS A 47 -12.58 -38.00 -8.54
C LYS A 47 -13.94 -38.40 -7.98
N GLN A 48 -14.73 -37.42 -7.50
CA GLN A 48 -16.05 -37.68 -6.92
C GLN A 48 -17.18 -37.73 -7.98
N ASN A 49 -17.17 -36.77 -8.92
CA ASN A 49 -18.30 -36.48 -9.80
C ASN A 49 -17.96 -36.57 -11.28
N GLU A 50 -16.69 -36.78 -11.66
CA GLU A 50 -16.20 -36.72 -13.04
C GLU A 50 -16.47 -35.35 -13.72
N GLU A 51 -16.75 -34.30 -12.91
CA GLU A 51 -17.06 -32.96 -13.41
C GLU A 51 -15.85 -32.03 -13.28
N GLU A 52 -15.68 -31.18 -14.28
CA GLU A 52 -14.62 -30.17 -14.28
C GLU A 52 -15.02 -29.00 -13.39
N THR A 53 -14.13 -28.67 -12.44
CA THR A 53 -14.32 -27.60 -11.45
C THR A 53 -14.33 -26.22 -12.09
N THR A 54 -15.32 -25.40 -11.77
CA THR A 54 -15.46 -24.01 -12.19
C THR A 54 -14.87 -23.06 -11.16
N VAL A 55 -14.08 -22.08 -11.63
CA VAL A 55 -13.34 -21.14 -10.76
C VAL A 55 -13.59 -19.70 -11.19
N SER A 56 -13.99 -18.85 -10.26
CA SER A 56 -14.04 -17.40 -10.48
C SER A 56 -12.98 -16.71 -9.62
N ILE A 57 -12.07 -15.97 -10.25
CA ILE A 57 -11.00 -15.22 -9.60
C ILE A 57 -11.33 -13.73 -9.65
N ILE A 58 -11.41 -13.09 -8.50
CA ILE A 58 -11.76 -11.67 -8.36
C ILE A 58 -10.52 -10.89 -7.97
N VAL A 59 -10.14 -9.93 -8.83
CA VAL A 59 -8.91 -9.13 -8.68
C VAL A 59 -9.22 -7.64 -8.55
N PRO A 60 -8.36 -6.84 -7.88
CA PRO A 60 -8.64 -5.41 -7.68
C PRO A 60 -8.52 -4.55 -8.95
N ARG A 61 -7.79 -4.98 -9.98
CA ARG A 61 -7.53 -4.19 -11.20
C ARG A 61 -7.37 -5.07 -12.43
N GLN A 62 -7.72 -4.52 -13.59
CA GLN A 62 -7.59 -5.23 -14.89
C GLN A 62 -6.16 -5.72 -15.18
N ALA A 63 -5.14 -4.93 -14.82
CA ALA A 63 -3.74 -5.33 -15.01
C ALA A 63 -3.37 -6.66 -14.32
N LEU A 64 -4.11 -7.06 -13.28
CA LEU A 64 -3.90 -8.32 -12.57
C LEU A 64 -4.49 -9.53 -13.30
N ILE A 65 -5.43 -9.34 -14.20
CA ILE A 65 -6.02 -10.41 -14.99
C ILE A 65 -4.92 -11.13 -15.80
N GLU A 66 -4.10 -10.36 -16.50
CA GLU A 66 -2.99 -10.93 -17.29
C GLU A 66 -1.91 -11.57 -16.42
N ASN A 67 -1.64 -10.99 -15.23
CA ASN A 67 -0.73 -11.60 -14.27
C ASN A 67 -1.25 -12.96 -13.78
N TRP A 68 -2.52 -13.08 -13.47
CA TRP A 68 -3.13 -14.33 -13.05
C TRP A 68 -3.10 -15.38 -14.17
N LYS A 69 -3.40 -14.99 -15.41
CA LYS A 69 -3.29 -15.88 -16.57
C LYS A 69 -1.86 -16.40 -16.77
N ALA A 70 -0.86 -15.52 -16.62
CA ALA A 70 0.54 -15.88 -16.71
C ALA A 70 0.97 -16.85 -15.59
N GLU A 71 0.53 -16.61 -14.34
CA GLU A 71 0.84 -17.50 -13.20
C GLU A 71 0.13 -18.86 -13.34
N ILE A 72 -1.13 -18.90 -13.79
CA ILE A 72 -1.87 -20.14 -14.09
C ILE A 72 -1.12 -20.95 -15.16
N LYS A 73 -0.70 -20.30 -16.25
CA LYS A 73 0.09 -20.96 -17.32
C LYS A 73 1.43 -21.49 -16.80
N LYS A 74 2.09 -20.73 -15.93
CA LYS A 74 3.40 -21.09 -15.38
C LYS A 74 3.35 -22.28 -14.44
N TRP A 75 2.34 -22.34 -13.57
CA TRP A 75 2.28 -23.34 -12.50
C TRP A 75 1.35 -24.52 -12.83
N GLY A 76 0.57 -24.41 -13.90
CA GLY A 76 -0.46 -25.37 -14.29
C GLY A 76 -1.71 -25.28 -13.41
N CYS A 77 -2.86 -25.36 -14.05
CA CYS A 77 -4.14 -25.49 -13.35
C CYS A 77 -4.90 -26.70 -13.88
N ASN A 78 -5.50 -27.49 -12.98
CA ASN A 78 -6.20 -28.74 -13.31
C ASN A 78 -7.66 -28.51 -13.73
N THR A 79 -7.98 -27.30 -14.18
CA THR A 79 -9.25 -26.94 -14.81
C THR A 79 -9.03 -25.80 -15.80
N ASP A 80 -9.75 -25.84 -16.92
CA ASP A 80 -9.79 -24.79 -17.94
C ASP A 80 -10.97 -23.83 -17.73
N LYS A 81 -11.94 -24.18 -16.85
CA LYS A 81 -13.15 -23.38 -16.54
C LYS A 81 -12.84 -22.26 -15.54
N ILE A 82 -11.96 -21.34 -15.92
CA ILE A 82 -11.52 -20.22 -15.09
C ILE A 82 -11.98 -18.91 -15.68
N GLU A 83 -12.78 -18.14 -14.94
CA GLU A 83 -13.03 -16.73 -15.24
C GLU A 83 -12.24 -15.83 -14.28
N ILE A 84 -11.76 -14.68 -14.77
CA ILE A 84 -11.05 -13.70 -13.96
C ILE A 84 -11.72 -12.35 -14.16
N LEU A 85 -12.20 -11.75 -13.08
CA LEU A 85 -13.01 -10.54 -13.07
C LEU A 85 -12.42 -9.50 -12.08
N CYS A 86 -12.68 -8.22 -12.34
CA CYS A 86 -12.39 -7.18 -11.34
C CYS A 86 -13.49 -7.10 -10.28
N TYR A 87 -13.12 -6.62 -9.07
CA TYR A 87 -14.08 -6.37 -7.98
C TYR A 87 -15.29 -5.51 -8.39
N ASP A 88 -15.12 -4.58 -9.31
CA ASP A 88 -16.21 -3.73 -9.80
C ASP A 88 -17.21 -4.51 -10.68
N SER A 89 -16.81 -5.68 -11.16
CA SER A 89 -17.63 -6.61 -11.94
C SER A 89 -18.08 -7.84 -11.13
N ILE A 90 -18.01 -7.81 -9.80
CA ILE A 90 -18.38 -8.95 -8.92
C ILE A 90 -19.80 -9.41 -9.16
N HIS A 91 -20.70 -8.53 -9.59
CA HIS A 91 -22.09 -8.84 -9.93
C HIS A 91 -22.24 -9.73 -11.18
N LYS A 92 -21.16 -9.97 -11.94
CA LYS A 92 -21.11 -10.84 -13.13
C LYS A 92 -20.53 -12.23 -12.82
N VAL A 93 -20.06 -12.44 -11.58
CA VAL A 93 -19.49 -13.73 -11.16
C VAL A 93 -20.52 -14.84 -11.34
N ASN A 94 -20.09 -15.96 -11.87
CA ASN A 94 -20.93 -17.15 -11.99
C ASN A 94 -21.35 -17.65 -10.60
N ASN A 95 -22.64 -17.58 -10.29
CA ASN A 95 -23.20 -18.00 -9.00
C ASN A 95 -23.03 -19.49 -8.70
N TYR A 96 -22.72 -20.30 -9.71
CA TYR A 96 -22.51 -21.75 -9.60
C TYR A 96 -21.03 -22.14 -9.63
N SER A 97 -20.10 -21.19 -9.50
CA SER A 97 -18.68 -21.51 -9.40
C SER A 97 -18.41 -22.38 -8.17
N ASP A 98 -17.58 -23.41 -8.34
CA ASP A 98 -17.18 -24.30 -7.25
C ASP A 98 -16.17 -23.62 -6.32
N ILE A 99 -15.37 -22.70 -6.87
CA ILE A 99 -14.33 -21.96 -6.13
C ILE A 99 -14.43 -20.48 -6.46
N LEU A 100 -14.45 -19.64 -5.42
CA LEU A 100 -14.26 -18.19 -5.52
C LEU A 100 -12.93 -17.79 -4.90
N VAL A 101 -12.09 -17.12 -5.67
CA VAL A 101 -10.79 -16.59 -5.22
C VAL A 101 -10.86 -15.08 -5.17
N PHE A 102 -10.58 -14.50 -4.01
CA PHE A 102 -10.55 -13.06 -3.78
C PHE A 102 -9.09 -12.60 -3.59
N ASP A 103 -8.46 -12.14 -4.67
CA ASP A 103 -7.11 -11.57 -4.57
C ASP A 103 -7.17 -10.16 -3.97
N GLU A 104 -6.26 -9.87 -3.03
CA GLU A 104 -6.32 -8.68 -2.19
C GLU A 104 -7.69 -8.51 -1.51
N GLY A 105 -8.12 -9.55 -0.78
CA GLY A 105 -9.44 -9.66 -0.14
C GLY A 105 -9.84 -8.49 0.77
N HIS A 106 -8.91 -7.60 1.12
CA HIS A 106 -9.22 -6.35 1.82
C HIS A 106 -10.04 -5.35 0.98
N HIS A 107 -10.25 -5.59 -0.32
CA HIS A 107 -11.15 -4.82 -1.18
C HIS A 107 -12.63 -5.21 -1.05
N LEU A 108 -12.99 -6.17 -0.21
CA LEU A 108 -14.37 -6.54 0.08
C LEU A 108 -15.09 -5.45 0.90
N SER A 109 -15.56 -4.39 0.22
CA SER A 109 -16.44 -3.36 0.80
C SER A 109 -17.81 -3.94 1.17
N GLU A 110 -18.61 -3.22 1.94
CA GLU A 110 -19.98 -3.65 2.34
C GLU A 110 -20.83 -4.10 1.14
N LEU A 111 -20.91 -3.29 0.09
CA LEU A 111 -21.65 -3.65 -1.14
C LEU A 111 -21.13 -4.96 -1.77
N LYS A 112 -19.82 -5.17 -1.79
CA LYS A 112 -19.23 -6.39 -2.37
C LYS A 112 -19.48 -7.61 -1.49
N ARG A 113 -19.61 -7.43 -0.18
CA ARG A 113 -20.02 -8.49 0.77
C ARG A 113 -21.48 -8.90 0.52
N GLU A 114 -22.37 -7.95 0.25
CA GLU A 114 -23.78 -8.25 -0.10
C GLU A 114 -23.88 -9.13 -1.36
N TYR A 115 -23.06 -8.87 -2.38
CA TYR A 115 -22.99 -9.74 -3.56
C TYR A 115 -22.47 -11.13 -3.22
N LEU A 116 -21.42 -11.25 -2.42
CA LEU A 116 -20.92 -12.55 -1.97
C LEU A 116 -21.97 -13.30 -1.17
N ASP A 117 -22.67 -12.64 -0.26
CA ASP A 117 -23.76 -13.24 0.52
C ASP A 117 -24.91 -13.73 -0.38
N SER A 118 -25.18 -13.04 -1.48
CA SER A 118 -26.16 -13.47 -2.48
C SER A 118 -25.73 -14.74 -3.21
N ILE A 119 -24.44 -14.82 -3.60
CA ILE A 119 -23.87 -16.04 -4.20
C ILE A 119 -23.96 -17.22 -3.21
N LEU A 120 -23.62 -16.98 -1.94
CA LEU A 120 -23.63 -18.01 -0.89
C LEU A 120 -25.03 -18.54 -0.57
N LYS A 121 -26.07 -17.76 -0.79
CA LYS A 121 -27.48 -18.23 -0.69
C LYS A 121 -27.84 -19.18 -1.82
N VAL A 122 -27.32 -18.96 -3.03
CA VAL A 122 -27.58 -19.82 -4.20
C VAL A 122 -26.68 -21.06 -4.17
N ASN A 123 -25.43 -20.88 -3.84
CA ASN A 123 -24.38 -21.93 -3.78
C ASN A 123 -23.74 -21.99 -2.40
N PRO A 124 -24.35 -22.64 -1.41
CA PRO A 124 -23.80 -22.71 -0.06
C PRO A 124 -22.53 -23.56 0.06
N ASN A 125 -22.22 -24.39 -0.92
CA ASN A 125 -21.08 -25.31 -0.90
C ASN A 125 -19.81 -24.75 -1.57
N VAL A 126 -19.88 -23.56 -2.18
CA VAL A 126 -18.72 -22.91 -2.83
C VAL A 126 -17.53 -22.81 -1.89
N LYS A 127 -16.35 -23.16 -2.37
CA LYS A 127 -15.09 -22.98 -1.63
C LYS A 127 -14.56 -21.56 -1.81
N LEU A 128 -14.10 -20.95 -0.73
CA LEU A 128 -13.63 -19.56 -0.71
C LEU A 128 -12.13 -19.51 -0.43
N LEU A 129 -11.38 -18.83 -1.29
CA LEU A 129 -9.96 -18.54 -1.10
C LEU A 129 -9.76 -17.03 -1.02
N PHE A 130 -9.31 -16.53 0.13
CA PHE A 130 -9.01 -15.11 0.34
C PHE A 130 -7.51 -14.89 0.44
N LEU A 131 -6.96 -14.03 -0.41
CA LEU A 131 -5.55 -13.69 -0.45
C LEU A 131 -5.37 -12.23 -0.08
N SER A 132 -4.53 -11.93 0.90
CA SER A 132 -4.13 -10.56 1.20
C SER A 132 -2.88 -10.52 2.08
N ALA A 133 -2.07 -9.50 1.93
CA ALA A 133 -0.92 -9.26 2.83
C ALA A 133 -1.38 -8.70 4.19
N THR A 134 -2.45 -7.92 4.19
CA THR A 134 -3.01 -7.29 5.40
C THR A 134 -4.53 -7.24 5.28
N ILE A 135 -5.23 -7.75 6.28
CA ILE A 135 -6.70 -7.78 6.29
C ILE A 135 -7.19 -6.94 7.47
N PRO A 136 -7.99 -5.87 7.23
CA PRO A 136 -8.67 -5.12 8.28
C PRO A 136 -9.53 -6.03 9.16
N ARG A 137 -9.68 -5.66 10.43
CA ARG A 137 -10.37 -6.51 11.41
C ARG A 137 -11.83 -6.80 11.02
N ASP A 138 -12.55 -5.80 10.56
CA ASP A 138 -13.95 -5.94 10.13
C ASP A 138 -14.11 -6.90 8.94
N ILE A 139 -13.16 -6.88 8.01
CA ILE A 139 -13.12 -7.80 6.86
C ILE A 139 -12.72 -9.21 7.31
N MET A 140 -11.76 -9.33 8.21
CA MET A 140 -11.37 -10.62 8.78
C MET A 140 -12.52 -11.26 9.55
N ASP A 141 -13.24 -10.48 10.34
CA ASP A 141 -14.39 -10.97 11.11
C ASP A 141 -15.53 -11.42 10.17
N TYR A 142 -15.76 -10.69 9.08
CA TYR A 142 -16.69 -11.12 8.02
C TYR A 142 -16.25 -12.43 7.37
N MET A 143 -14.99 -12.55 6.93
CA MET A 143 -14.50 -13.79 6.30
C MET A 143 -14.67 -15.01 7.22
N LYS A 144 -14.46 -14.83 8.51
CA LYS A 144 -14.66 -15.90 9.52
C LYS A 144 -16.13 -16.27 9.73
N SER A 145 -17.04 -15.32 9.57
CA SER A 145 -18.48 -15.55 9.76
C SER A 145 -19.12 -16.40 8.63
N LEU A 146 -18.41 -16.56 7.49
CA LEU A 146 -18.89 -17.29 6.33
C LEU A 146 -18.92 -18.83 6.50
N GLY A 147 -18.44 -19.34 7.61
CA GLY A 147 -18.43 -20.78 7.94
C GLY A 147 -17.09 -21.26 8.49
N THR A 148 -16.81 -22.56 8.34
CA THR A 148 -15.52 -23.12 8.76
C THR A 148 -14.36 -22.50 8.00
N TYR A 149 -13.26 -22.19 8.68
CA TYR A 149 -12.13 -21.51 8.04
C TYR A 149 -10.77 -22.04 8.49
N ASN A 150 -9.77 -21.86 7.61
CA ASN A 150 -8.37 -22.00 7.91
C ASN A 150 -7.65 -20.67 7.61
N ILE A 151 -6.79 -20.23 8.52
CA ILE A 151 -5.97 -19.03 8.32
C ILE A 151 -4.50 -19.40 8.30
N VAL A 152 -3.85 -19.11 7.18
CA VAL A 152 -2.39 -19.21 7.03
C VAL A 152 -1.82 -17.80 7.16
N LYS A 153 -1.00 -17.56 8.21
CA LYS A 153 -0.45 -16.23 8.52
C LYS A 153 1.07 -16.23 8.36
N GLY A 154 1.59 -15.15 7.79
CA GLY A 154 3.02 -14.85 7.74
C GLY A 154 3.24 -13.43 7.25
N ASN A 155 4.02 -12.65 7.99
CA ASN A 155 4.38 -11.29 7.59
C ASN A 155 5.68 -11.27 6.76
N ILE A 156 6.08 -10.10 6.24
CA ILE A 156 7.31 -9.95 5.45
C ILE A 156 8.55 -10.23 6.32
N ALA A 157 8.54 -9.81 7.59
CA ALA A 157 9.66 -10.03 8.49
C ALA A 157 9.87 -11.53 8.80
N ASP A 158 8.76 -12.29 8.97
CA ASP A 158 8.82 -13.76 9.05
C ASP A 158 9.44 -14.34 7.77
N GLY A 159 9.02 -13.85 6.59
CA GLY A 159 9.56 -14.31 5.31
C GLY A 159 11.05 -14.03 5.14
N ILE A 160 11.57 -12.93 5.69
CA ILE A 160 13.00 -12.62 5.70
C ILE A 160 13.72 -13.54 6.67
N LYS A 161 13.21 -13.71 7.90
CA LYS A 161 13.80 -14.57 8.93
C LYS A 161 13.92 -16.03 8.46
N ASP A 162 12.93 -16.49 7.72
CA ASP A 162 12.87 -17.87 7.20
C ASP A 162 13.51 -17.98 5.79
N GLU A 163 14.29 -17.00 5.36
CA GLU A 163 15.03 -16.94 4.09
C GLU A 163 14.15 -17.09 2.82
N VAL A 164 12.83 -16.91 2.95
CA VAL A 164 11.87 -16.89 1.82
C VAL A 164 11.98 -15.61 1.03
N LEU A 165 12.33 -14.52 1.72
CA LEU A 165 12.57 -13.19 1.15
C LEU A 165 14.00 -12.75 1.44
N PRO A 166 14.62 -11.97 0.54
CA PRO A 166 15.98 -11.48 0.77
C PRO A 166 16.04 -10.48 1.93
N THR A 167 17.15 -10.48 2.64
CA THR A 167 17.42 -9.56 3.75
C THR A 167 17.78 -8.17 3.20
N PRO A 168 17.01 -7.11 3.48
CA PRO A 168 17.30 -5.76 3.03
C PRO A 168 18.32 -5.07 3.93
N ILE A 169 19.05 -4.08 3.37
CA ILE A 169 19.70 -3.04 4.14
C ILE A 169 18.75 -1.84 4.16
N ILE A 170 18.34 -1.42 5.35
CA ILE A 170 17.39 -0.32 5.53
C ILE A 170 18.13 0.90 6.09
N TYR A 171 18.30 1.95 5.29
CA TYR A 171 18.83 3.22 5.72
C TYR A 171 17.70 4.16 6.14
N THR A 172 17.72 4.63 7.38
CA THR A 172 16.85 5.69 7.87
C THR A 172 17.61 6.98 8.00
N ILE A 173 17.07 8.09 7.51
CA ILE A 173 17.75 9.39 7.46
C ILE A 173 16.90 10.39 8.23
N PRO A 174 17.28 10.75 9.47
CA PRO A 174 16.55 11.75 10.26
C PRO A 174 16.74 13.15 9.69
N LEU A 175 15.64 13.84 9.43
CA LEU A 175 15.55 15.23 9.04
C LEU A 175 14.91 16.02 10.16
N TYR A 176 15.19 17.31 10.22
CA TYR A 176 14.63 18.19 11.23
C TYR A 176 13.89 19.35 10.55
N LEU A 177 12.71 19.68 11.07
CA LEU A 177 11.99 20.87 10.65
C LEU A 177 12.78 22.10 11.10
N ASP A 178 13.03 23.02 10.18
CA ASP A 178 13.81 24.21 10.46
C ASP A 178 13.01 25.24 11.30
N ASN A 179 13.76 26.16 11.91
CA ASN A 179 13.23 27.29 12.65
C ASN A 179 13.36 28.60 11.87
N ILE A 180 13.65 28.55 10.57
CA ILE A 180 13.75 29.72 9.71
C ILE A 180 12.34 30.14 9.30
N LYS A 181 12.00 31.42 9.42
CA LYS A 181 10.69 31.96 9.00
C LYS A 181 10.59 32.05 7.46
N SER A 182 10.58 30.89 6.80
CA SER A 182 10.58 30.75 5.34
C SER A 182 9.21 30.35 4.77
N VAL A 183 8.37 29.68 5.55
CA VAL A 183 7.04 29.24 5.11
C VAL A 183 6.07 30.41 5.15
N ALA A 184 5.36 30.63 4.07
CA ALA A 184 4.30 31.63 3.99
C ALA A 184 2.98 30.99 3.56
N GLU A 185 1.91 31.25 4.30
CA GLU A 185 0.57 30.81 3.97
C GLU A 185 -0.36 32.02 3.78
N ILE A 186 -1.26 31.93 2.79
CA ILE A 186 -2.30 32.94 2.59
C ILE A 186 -3.59 32.43 3.21
N ILE A 187 -4.08 33.09 4.25
CA ILE A 187 -5.30 32.72 4.96
C ILE A 187 -6.41 33.71 4.60
N LYS A 188 -7.61 33.19 4.33
CA LYS A 188 -8.82 34.00 4.24
C LYS A 188 -9.29 34.37 5.66
N ASN A 189 -9.38 35.65 5.89
CA ASN A 189 -9.82 36.20 7.15
C ASN A 189 -11.16 36.95 6.96
N PRO A 190 -12.23 36.59 7.70
CA PRO A 190 -13.59 37.16 7.50
C PRO A 190 -13.78 38.63 7.81
N ARG A 191 -12.87 39.32 8.45
CA ARG A 191 -13.09 40.67 8.99
C ARG A 191 -12.08 41.76 8.59
N CYS A 192 -11.02 41.43 7.87
CA CYS A 192 -9.99 42.42 7.45
C CYS A 192 -10.17 42.95 6.05
N SER A 193 -9.92 44.25 5.88
CA SER A 193 -10.05 44.88 4.57
C SER A 193 -8.80 44.81 3.68
N ASN A 194 -7.60 44.61 4.24
CA ASN A 194 -6.34 44.51 3.52
C ASN A 194 -5.57 43.24 3.90
N PRO A 195 -4.77 42.62 2.96
CA PRO A 195 -3.89 41.54 3.32
C PRO A 195 -2.84 42.07 4.34
N VAL A 196 -2.77 41.40 5.48
CA VAL A 196 -1.81 41.73 6.53
C VAL A 196 -0.75 40.64 6.57
N THR A 197 0.50 41.00 6.52
CA THR A 197 1.61 40.08 6.78
C THR A 197 1.91 40.10 8.27
N CYS A 198 1.79 38.97 8.94
CA CYS A 198 2.06 38.86 10.37
C CYS A 198 2.95 37.66 10.66
N ASN A 199 3.61 37.67 11.82
CA ASN A 199 4.29 36.51 12.33
C ASN A 199 3.25 35.52 12.88
N TYR A 200 3.48 34.22 12.66
CA TYR A 200 2.60 33.16 13.12
C TYR A 200 2.33 33.23 14.64
N ASP A 201 3.37 33.44 15.45
CA ASP A 201 3.30 33.44 16.91
C ASP A 201 2.49 34.60 17.49
N GLU A 202 2.40 35.72 16.78
CA GLU A 202 1.86 36.96 17.34
C GLU A 202 0.35 37.06 17.22
N ARG A 203 -0.26 36.48 16.18
CA ARG A 203 -1.67 36.77 15.85
C ARG A 203 -2.48 35.58 15.31
N TRP A 204 -1.93 34.39 15.19
CA TRP A 204 -2.57 33.30 14.49
C TRP A 204 -3.99 32.98 15.01
N ASN A 205 -4.14 32.82 16.32
CA ASN A 205 -5.43 32.49 16.93
C ASN A 205 -6.47 33.60 16.81
N PHE A 206 -6.03 34.85 16.80
CA PHE A 206 -6.91 36.01 16.63
C PHE A 206 -7.39 36.13 15.17
N ILE A 207 -6.49 36.03 14.24
CA ILE A 207 -6.75 36.12 12.81
C ILE A 207 -7.68 35.01 12.33
N LYS A 208 -7.46 33.78 12.77
CA LYS A 208 -8.24 32.59 12.41
C LYS A 208 -9.71 32.70 12.84
N ARG A 209 -10.01 33.46 13.90
CA ARG A 209 -11.38 33.60 14.45
C ARG A 209 -12.18 34.77 13.89
N PHE A 210 -11.54 35.83 13.47
CA PHE A 210 -12.21 37.14 13.34
C PHE A 210 -12.18 37.79 11.96
N THR A 211 -11.52 37.21 10.96
CA THR A 211 -11.30 37.94 9.73
C THR A 211 -11.60 37.13 8.46
N THR A 212 -12.11 37.80 7.38
CA THR A 212 -12.44 37.21 6.07
C THR A 212 -11.41 37.46 4.98
N ARG A 213 -10.35 38.24 5.21
CA ARG A 213 -9.39 38.62 4.19
C ARG A 213 -8.16 37.73 4.17
N LYS A 214 -7.48 37.72 3.01
CA LYS A 214 -6.23 36.98 2.85
C LYS A 214 -5.12 37.62 3.67
N ILE A 215 -4.53 36.84 4.57
CA ILE A 215 -3.39 37.21 5.38
C ILE A 215 -2.21 36.34 4.96
N ILE A 216 -1.07 36.97 4.74
CA ILE A 216 0.19 36.27 4.51
C ILE A 216 0.88 36.13 5.87
N ILE A 217 1.02 34.89 6.32
CA ILE A 217 1.74 34.55 7.55
C ILE A 217 3.10 34.01 7.17
N LYS A 218 4.16 34.56 7.74
CA LYS A 218 5.48 33.97 7.68
C LYS A 218 5.73 33.19 8.96
N CYS A 219 5.96 31.90 8.84
CA CYS A 219 6.21 31.00 9.95
C CYS A 219 7.38 30.06 9.65
N THR A 220 7.90 29.39 10.68
CA THR A 220 8.89 28.33 10.52
C THR A 220 8.21 27.05 10.05
N GLN A 221 8.98 26.09 9.51
CA GLN A 221 8.45 24.76 9.17
C GLN A 221 7.80 24.08 10.39
N LYS A 222 8.41 24.19 11.57
CA LYS A 222 7.86 23.61 12.81
C LYS A 222 6.52 24.24 13.21
N GLN A 223 6.39 25.57 13.10
CA GLN A 223 5.14 26.27 13.37
C GLN A 223 4.02 25.85 12.41
N TYR A 224 4.37 25.76 11.12
CA TYR A 224 3.41 25.34 10.09
C TYR A 224 2.94 23.89 10.31
N TYR A 225 3.87 22.98 10.64
CA TYR A 225 3.55 21.60 10.98
C TYR A 225 2.59 21.51 12.19
N ASN A 226 2.85 22.30 13.24
CA ASN A 226 1.99 22.36 14.42
C ASN A 226 0.58 22.85 14.06
N GLU A 227 0.47 23.86 13.21
CA GLU A 227 -0.84 24.35 12.73
C GLU A 227 -1.62 23.28 11.95
N LEU A 228 -0.95 22.54 11.08
CA LEU A 228 -1.59 21.41 10.39
C LEU A 228 -2.04 20.32 11.37
N SER A 229 -1.28 20.09 12.44
CA SER A 229 -1.60 19.13 13.51
C SER A 229 -2.78 19.59 14.34
N ASP A 230 -2.82 20.85 14.75
CA ASP A 230 -3.94 21.46 15.50
C ASP A 230 -5.25 21.40 14.69
N LYS A 231 -5.15 21.66 13.37
CA LYS A 231 -6.29 21.54 12.45
C LYS A 231 -6.84 20.11 12.41
N ILE A 232 -5.95 19.11 12.39
CA ILE A 232 -6.33 17.69 12.44
C ILE A 232 -7.03 17.37 13.75
N ASP A 233 -6.45 17.78 14.87
CA ASP A 233 -7.00 17.50 16.21
C ASP A 233 -8.34 18.20 16.43
N TRP A 234 -8.50 19.40 15.88
CA TRP A 234 -9.79 20.11 15.93
C TRP A 234 -10.88 19.35 15.16
N TYR A 235 -10.61 18.89 13.92
CA TYR A 235 -11.59 18.12 13.15
C TYR A 235 -11.85 16.75 13.77
N LYS A 236 -10.82 16.09 14.32
CA LYS A 236 -10.95 14.82 15.02
C LYS A 236 -11.88 14.97 16.24
N ARG A 237 -11.66 15.99 17.09
CA ARG A 237 -12.54 16.30 18.24
C ARG A 237 -13.96 16.56 17.79
N LYS A 238 -14.19 17.36 16.75
CA LYS A 238 -15.51 17.62 16.18
C LYS A 238 -16.18 16.34 15.65
N PHE A 239 -15.45 15.46 15.01
CA PHE A 239 -15.97 14.17 14.58
C PHE A 239 -16.33 13.26 15.77
N MET A 240 -15.47 13.17 16.76
CA MET A 240 -15.74 12.35 17.96
C MET A 240 -17.00 12.81 18.71
N PHE A 241 -17.26 14.11 18.72
CA PHE A 241 -18.46 14.67 19.36
C PHE A 241 -19.73 14.51 18.50
N ASN A 242 -19.67 14.86 17.21
CA ASN A 242 -20.86 14.92 16.34
C ASN A 242 -21.06 13.65 15.48
N LYS A 243 -20.05 12.79 15.35
CA LYS A 243 -20.01 11.56 14.52
C LYS A 243 -20.49 11.73 13.07
N THR A 244 -20.42 12.96 12.51
CA THR A 244 -20.89 13.22 11.15
C THR A 244 -19.84 12.90 10.11
N VAL A 245 -20.27 12.37 8.96
CA VAL A 245 -19.40 12.06 7.80
C VAL A 245 -18.63 13.29 7.32
N VAL A 246 -19.23 14.48 7.42
CA VAL A 246 -18.61 15.75 7.03
C VAL A 246 -17.35 16.03 7.87
N PHE A 247 -17.39 15.88 9.19
CA PHE A 247 -16.20 16.08 10.03
C PHE A 247 -15.18 14.96 9.88
N LYS A 248 -15.61 13.71 9.66
CA LYS A 248 -14.72 12.60 9.30
C LYS A 248 -13.91 12.93 8.05
N ASN A 249 -14.58 13.36 6.99
CA ASN A 249 -13.93 13.70 5.72
C ASN A 249 -12.96 14.89 5.86
N LYS A 250 -13.35 15.94 6.60
CA LYS A 250 -12.48 17.08 6.89
C LYS A 250 -11.24 16.68 7.68
N TRP A 251 -11.39 15.81 8.69
CA TRP A 251 -10.28 15.26 9.46
C TRP A 251 -9.31 14.47 8.57
N LEU A 252 -9.83 13.52 7.77
CA LEU A 252 -8.99 12.70 6.85
C LEU A 252 -8.27 13.57 5.82
N ARG A 253 -8.96 14.59 5.27
CA ARG A 253 -8.36 15.53 4.33
C ARG A 253 -7.24 16.34 4.98
N ALA A 254 -7.44 16.87 6.17
CA ALA A 254 -6.41 17.61 6.90
C ALA A 254 -5.18 16.72 7.23
N ALA A 255 -5.40 15.46 7.61
CA ALA A 255 -4.32 14.49 7.83
C ALA A 255 -3.54 14.21 6.54
N SER A 256 -4.23 14.07 5.41
CA SER A 256 -3.60 13.92 4.09
C SER A 256 -2.79 15.15 3.67
N GLU A 257 -3.32 16.36 3.92
CA GLU A 257 -2.62 17.62 3.66
C GLU A 257 -1.29 17.71 4.43
N ARG A 258 -1.26 17.31 5.72
CA ARG A 258 -0.03 17.28 6.52
C ARG A 258 1.00 16.30 5.95
N LEU A 259 0.60 15.09 5.59
CA LEU A 259 1.49 14.10 4.99
C LEU A 259 2.02 14.56 3.61
N LYS A 260 1.15 15.17 2.80
CA LYS A 260 1.56 15.78 1.52
C LYS A 260 2.64 16.83 1.76
N TRP A 261 2.43 17.73 2.72
CA TRP A 261 3.38 18.78 3.03
C TRP A 261 4.73 18.22 3.51
N LEU A 262 4.75 17.28 4.48
CA LEU A 262 5.98 16.62 4.93
C LEU A 262 6.72 15.94 3.76
N SER A 263 5.99 15.27 2.88
CA SER A 263 6.57 14.63 1.69
C SER A 263 7.22 15.65 0.75
N GLU A 264 6.61 16.83 0.55
CA GLU A 264 7.18 17.90 -0.27
C GLU A 264 8.49 18.46 0.31
N GLN A 265 8.62 18.53 1.64
CA GLN A 265 9.85 18.98 2.28
C GLN A 265 11.04 18.00 2.11
N LYS A 266 10.77 16.77 1.66
CA LYS A 266 11.80 15.74 1.41
C LYS A 266 12.32 15.72 -0.02
N VAL A 267 11.81 16.54 -0.91
CA VAL A 267 12.19 16.51 -2.34
C VAL A 267 13.69 16.75 -2.53
N ASP A 268 14.26 17.77 -1.88
CA ASP A 268 15.66 18.14 -2.08
C ASP A 268 16.63 17.05 -1.58
N ILE A 269 16.35 16.46 -0.42
CA ILE A 269 17.16 15.34 0.09
C ILE A 269 17.03 14.11 -0.79
N CYS A 270 15.83 13.82 -1.30
CA CYS A 270 15.62 12.72 -2.23
C CYS A 270 16.37 12.95 -3.55
N GLN A 271 16.39 14.17 -4.08
CA GLN A 271 17.19 14.51 -5.26
C GLN A 271 18.69 14.33 -5.02
N SER A 272 19.18 14.72 -3.84
CA SER A 272 20.58 14.50 -3.45
C SER A 272 20.93 13.02 -3.35
N ILE A 273 20.03 12.19 -2.79
CA ILE A 273 20.20 10.73 -2.73
C ILE A 273 20.20 10.15 -4.15
N ILE A 274 19.25 10.57 -4.99
CA ILE A 274 19.14 10.12 -6.39
C ILE A 274 20.44 10.37 -7.15
N SER A 275 21.08 11.52 -6.95
CA SER A 275 22.35 11.85 -7.60
C SER A 275 23.49 10.87 -7.22
N LEU A 276 23.42 10.22 -6.05
CA LEU A 276 24.34 9.15 -5.65
C LEU A 276 24.00 7.77 -6.23
N LEU A 277 22.77 7.61 -6.74
CA LEU A 277 22.20 6.32 -7.15
C LEU A 277 22.10 6.17 -8.68
N GLN A 278 22.75 7.03 -9.47
CA GLN A 278 22.56 7.10 -10.93
C GLN A 278 22.75 5.77 -11.65
N ASP A 279 23.70 4.95 -11.18
CA ASP A 279 24.00 3.63 -11.77
C ASP A 279 23.15 2.49 -11.20
N GLN A 280 22.20 2.79 -10.31
CA GLN A 280 21.37 1.78 -9.65
C GLN A 280 19.97 1.74 -10.24
N ARG A 281 19.33 0.58 -10.14
CA ARG A 281 17.91 0.44 -10.46
C ARG A 281 17.07 0.89 -9.28
N VAL A 282 16.42 2.04 -9.43
CA VAL A 282 15.73 2.74 -8.34
C VAL A 282 14.24 2.88 -8.59
N LEU A 283 13.46 2.52 -7.57
CA LEU A 283 12.05 2.85 -7.44
C LEU A 283 11.88 3.96 -6.39
N LEU A 284 11.36 5.10 -6.83
CA LEU A 284 11.01 6.22 -5.96
C LEU A 284 9.52 6.23 -5.64
N PHE A 285 9.15 6.18 -4.37
CA PHE A 285 7.76 6.33 -3.93
C PHE A 285 7.42 7.78 -3.62
N CYS A 286 6.48 8.36 -4.39
CA CYS A 286 5.98 9.73 -4.23
C CYS A 286 4.58 9.75 -3.61
N ASN A 287 4.21 10.90 -3.04
CA ASN A 287 2.88 11.13 -2.47
C ASN A 287 1.81 11.35 -3.56
N ASN A 288 2.15 12.17 -4.55
CA ASN A 288 1.24 12.57 -5.62
C ASN A 288 1.99 12.79 -6.95
N ILE A 289 1.22 12.97 -8.01
CA ILE A 289 1.73 13.14 -9.38
C ILE A 289 2.60 14.39 -9.49
N GLU A 290 2.20 15.50 -8.87
CA GLU A 290 2.97 16.76 -8.91
C GLU A 290 4.37 16.58 -8.33
N GLN A 291 4.48 15.83 -7.22
CA GLN A 291 5.77 15.50 -6.63
C GLN A 291 6.60 14.59 -7.54
N SER A 292 5.99 13.57 -8.15
CA SER A 292 6.73 12.66 -9.03
C SER A 292 7.32 13.37 -10.26
N LEU A 293 6.66 14.42 -10.75
CA LEU A 293 7.13 15.23 -11.89
C LEU A 293 8.33 16.14 -11.54
N LYS A 294 8.64 16.32 -10.25
CA LYS A 294 9.86 17.06 -9.83
C LYS A 294 11.14 16.24 -10.05
N PHE A 295 11.02 14.93 -10.19
CA PHE A 295 12.12 14.00 -10.45
C PHE A 295 12.19 13.68 -11.95
N LYS A 296 12.76 14.61 -12.74
CA LYS A 296 12.69 14.61 -14.21
C LYS A 296 13.31 13.38 -14.87
N ASP A 297 14.34 12.79 -14.25
CA ASP A 297 15.06 11.62 -14.78
C ASP A 297 14.38 10.27 -14.43
N TYR A 298 13.22 10.34 -13.76
CA TYR A 298 12.44 9.18 -13.33
C TYR A 298 11.17 9.04 -14.17
N ALA A 299 11.04 7.93 -14.87
CA ALA A 299 9.84 7.65 -15.65
C ALA A 299 8.63 7.45 -14.71
N PRO A 300 7.56 8.28 -14.83
CA PRO A 300 6.46 8.26 -13.89
C PRO A 300 5.50 7.10 -14.15
N ILE A 301 5.11 6.42 -13.07
CA ILE A 301 4.08 5.37 -13.05
C ILE A 301 2.92 5.85 -12.17
N ASN A 302 1.83 6.27 -12.80
CA ASN A 302 0.64 6.76 -12.13
C ASN A 302 -0.62 6.62 -13.00
N SER A 303 -1.80 6.76 -12.41
CA SER A 303 -3.09 6.53 -13.08
C SER A 303 -3.42 7.52 -14.22
N LYS A 304 -2.74 8.66 -14.30
CA LYS A 304 -2.94 9.67 -15.36
C LYS A 304 -1.92 9.57 -16.50
N ASN A 305 -0.83 8.85 -16.29
CA ASN A 305 0.19 8.68 -17.32
C ASN A 305 -0.16 7.48 -18.21
N LYS A 306 -0.47 7.75 -19.48
CA LYS A 306 -0.80 6.71 -20.48
C LYS A 306 0.35 5.72 -20.73
N ASN A 307 1.59 6.16 -20.51
CA ASN A 307 2.79 5.34 -20.71
C ASN A 307 3.20 4.55 -19.46
N SER A 308 2.40 4.53 -18.40
CA SER A 308 2.76 3.87 -17.13
C SER A 308 3.10 2.39 -17.29
N LEU A 309 2.35 1.64 -18.12
CA LEU A 309 2.62 0.23 -18.39
C LEU A 309 3.91 0.07 -19.21
N GLN A 310 4.11 0.91 -20.24
CA GLN A 310 5.33 0.91 -21.03
C GLN A 310 6.57 1.23 -20.18
N ASN A 311 6.48 2.24 -19.31
CA ASN A 311 7.56 2.60 -18.39
C ASN A 311 7.91 1.44 -17.44
N LEU A 312 6.91 0.70 -16.99
CA LEU A 312 7.12 -0.49 -16.16
C LEU A 312 7.81 -1.61 -16.95
N ASP A 313 7.35 -1.87 -18.17
CA ASP A 313 7.95 -2.89 -19.05
C ASP A 313 9.39 -2.52 -19.41
N ASP A 314 9.65 -1.26 -19.73
CA ASP A 314 11.00 -0.77 -20.03
C ASP A 314 11.92 -0.87 -18.81
N PHE A 315 11.39 -0.61 -17.60
CA PHE A 315 12.13 -0.86 -16.36
C PHE A 315 12.38 -2.36 -16.17
N ASN A 316 11.38 -3.20 -16.26
CA ASN A 316 11.52 -4.65 -16.08
C ASN A 316 12.51 -5.28 -17.09
N ASN A 317 12.54 -4.77 -18.33
CA ASN A 317 13.45 -5.19 -19.39
C ASN A 317 14.82 -4.46 -19.35
N SER A 318 15.10 -3.70 -18.28
CA SER A 318 16.38 -2.97 -18.09
C SER A 318 16.71 -1.94 -19.17
N LYS A 319 15.70 -1.41 -19.88
CA LYS A 319 15.88 -0.28 -20.82
C LYS A 319 15.99 1.05 -20.10
N ILE A 320 15.36 1.17 -18.92
CA ILE A 320 15.46 2.31 -18.02
C ILE A 320 15.78 1.82 -16.61
N ASN A 321 16.51 2.63 -15.83
CA ASN A 321 16.92 2.28 -14.48
C ASN A 321 16.11 2.99 -13.38
N HIS A 322 15.35 4.02 -13.71
CA HIS A 322 14.71 4.89 -12.74
C HIS A 322 13.22 5.06 -13.02
N ILE A 323 12.41 4.72 -12.04
CA ILE A 323 10.96 4.93 -12.08
C ILE A 323 10.46 5.62 -10.80
N SER A 324 9.46 6.48 -10.94
CA SER A 324 8.73 7.06 -9.81
C SER A 324 7.30 6.54 -9.78
N SER A 325 6.78 6.21 -8.60
CA SER A 325 5.44 5.65 -8.44
C SER A 325 4.58 6.44 -7.47
N VAL A 326 3.34 6.67 -7.90
CA VAL A 326 2.26 7.21 -7.06
C VAL A 326 1.14 6.19 -7.00
N ASN A 327 1.09 5.40 -5.93
CA ASN A 327 0.05 4.39 -5.61
C ASN A 327 -0.16 3.24 -6.61
N MET A 328 0.29 3.33 -7.87
CA MET A 328 0.05 2.26 -8.85
C MET A 328 0.84 0.97 -8.57
N LEU A 329 2.07 1.08 -8.09
CA LEU A 329 2.90 -0.09 -7.78
C LEU A 329 2.60 -0.70 -6.40
N SER A 330 1.67 -0.15 -5.63
CA SER A 330 1.27 -0.74 -4.35
C SER A 330 0.50 -2.05 -4.52
N GLU A 331 -0.23 -2.23 -5.64
CA GLU A 331 -1.06 -3.41 -5.85
C GLU A 331 -0.79 -4.04 -7.22
N GLY A 332 -0.43 -5.31 -7.22
CA GLY A 332 -0.56 -6.24 -8.33
C GLY A 332 0.38 -6.13 -9.53
N MET A 333 1.16 -5.07 -9.66
CA MET A 333 2.11 -4.97 -10.78
C MET A 333 3.43 -5.68 -10.43
N ASN A 334 3.92 -6.47 -11.35
CA ASN A 334 5.18 -7.19 -11.16
C ASN A 334 6.37 -6.25 -11.42
N LEU A 335 7.26 -6.14 -10.44
CA LEU A 335 8.51 -5.39 -10.55
C LEU A 335 9.67 -6.37 -10.43
N THR A 336 10.57 -6.36 -11.40
CA THR A 336 11.72 -7.26 -11.42
C THR A 336 13.03 -6.51 -11.20
N ASN A 337 13.93 -7.13 -10.44
CA ASN A 337 15.30 -6.69 -10.25
C ASN A 337 15.45 -5.21 -9.80
N CYS A 338 14.54 -4.72 -8.96
CA CYS A 338 14.64 -3.39 -8.35
C CYS A 338 15.56 -3.47 -7.13
N ARG A 339 16.74 -2.85 -7.20
CA ARG A 339 17.73 -2.91 -6.11
C ARG A 339 17.46 -1.90 -5.01
N VAL A 340 17.10 -0.68 -5.37
CA VAL A 340 16.92 0.41 -4.42
C VAL A 340 15.49 0.91 -4.41
N CYS A 341 14.89 1.02 -3.23
CA CYS A 341 13.62 1.69 -3.02
C CYS A 341 13.81 2.92 -2.13
N LEU A 342 13.50 4.09 -2.66
CA LEU A 342 13.56 5.37 -1.96
C LEU A 342 12.15 5.86 -1.62
N PHE A 343 11.91 6.13 -0.34
CA PHE A 343 10.60 6.56 0.16
C PHE A 343 10.56 8.08 0.37
N CYS A 344 10.19 8.85 -0.64
CA CYS A 344 9.90 10.27 -0.47
C CYS A 344 8.60 10.49 0.32
N ASN A 345 7.70 9.50 0.35
CA ASN A 345 6.44 9.55 1.08
C ASN A 345 6.23 8.33 1.97
N LEU A 346 5.87 8.57 3.23
CA LEU A 346 5.39 7.54 4.16
C LEU A 346 3.87 7.56 4.25
N ASN A 347 3.24 6.41 4.29
CA ASN A 347 1.79 6.29 4.29
C ASN A 347 1.24 5.96 5.67
N ALA A 348 0.07 6.54 6.00
CA ALA A 348 -0.66 6.19 7.20
C ALA A 348 -1.32 4.79 7.12
N SER A 349 -1.57 4.28 5.91
CA SER A 349 -2.10 2.93 5.71
C SER A 349 -1.01 1.89 5.88
N GLU A 350 -1.21 0.96 6.81
CA GLU A 350 -0.33 -0.18 7.04
C GLU A 350 -0.27 -1.09 5.80
N ILE A 351 -1.42 -1.30 5.15
CA ILE A 351 -1.52 -2.08 3.91
C ILE A 351 -0.61 -1.52 2.83
N LEU A 352 -0.73 -0.21 2.54
CA LEU A 352 0.09 0.43 1.51
C LEU A 352 1.58 0.45 1.88
N SER A 353 1.92 0.62 3.16
CA SER A 353 3.30 0.58 3.62
C SER A 353 3.92 -0.80 3.43
N GLN A 354 3.22 -1.88 3.82
CA GLN A 354 3.68 -3.25 3.67
C GLN A 354 3.77 -3.66 2.20
N GLN A 355 2.81 -3.25 1.36
CA GLN A 355 2.85 -3.53 -0.08
C GLN A 355 4.04 -2.83 -0.76
N LYS A 356 4.27 -1.55 -0.46
CA LYS A 356 5.43 -0.81 -0.97
C LYS A 356 6.74 -1.44 -0.52
N PHE A 357 6.86 -1.79 0.76
CA PHE A 357 8.04 -2.43 1.29
C PHE A 357 8.29 -3.80 0.63
N GLY A 358 7.26 -4.63 0.48
CA GLY A 358 7.38 -5.91 -0.22
C GLY A 358 7.80 -5.81 -1.68
N ARG A 359 7.59 -4.65 -2.34
CA ARG A 359 8.13 -4.39 -3.69
C ARG A 359 9.62 -4.13 -3.68
N SER A 360 10.17 -3.60 -2.58
CA SER A 360 11.61 -3.39 -2.43
C SER A 360 12.40 -4.71 -2.34
N LEU A 361 11.74 -5.82 -1.95
CA LEU A 361 12.37 -7.12 -1.81
C LEU A 361 12.37 -7.95 -3.11
N ARG A 362 12.66 -7.30 -4.25
CA ARG A 362 12.69 -7.95 -5.58
C ARG A 362 14.08 -8.15 -6.16
N HIS A 363 15.11 -7.85 -5.38
CA HIS A 363 16.50 -8.03 -5.71
C HIS A 363 17.17 -8.90 -4.64
N PRO A 364 18.17 -9.74 -4.95
CA PRO A 364 18.87 -10.56 -3.94
C PRO A 364 19.51 -9.75 -2.80
N LYS A 365 19.90 -8.50 -3.07
CA LYS A 365 20.49 -7.58 -2.08
C LYS A 365 19.73 -6.24 -2.13
N PRO A 366 18.52 -6.17 -1.57
CA PRO A 366 17.70 -4.96 -1.67
C PRO A 366 18.18 -3.89 -0.68
N ILE A 367 18.06 -2.64 -1.10
CA ILE A 367 18.35 -1.46 -0.29
C ILE A 367 17.09 -0.63 -0.18
N VAL A 368 16.73 -0.26 1.04
CA VAL A 368 15.57 0.59 1.34
C VAL A 368 16.07 1.86 1.99
N ILE A 369 15.67 3.03 1.48
CA ILE A 369 16.10 4.33 2.00
C ILE A 369 14.86 5.12 2.41
N ILE A 370 14.83 5.56 3.67
CA ILE A 370 13.68 6.21 4.30
C ILE A 370 14.11 7.53 4.95
N PRO A 371 14.10 8.65 4.22
CA PRO A 371 14.17 9.96 4.84
C PRO A 371 12.89 10.25 5.63
N TYR A 372 13.01 10.73 6.87
CA TYR A 372 11.87 11.02 7.72
C TYR A 372 12.14 12.25 8.61
N PHE A 373 11.10 13.02 8.88
CA PHE A 373 11.21 14.15 9.82
C PHE A 373 11.02 13.65 11.27
N LYS A 374 12.06 13.89 12.08
CA LYS A 374 12.07 13.57 13.50
C LYS A 374 11.06 14.44 14.27
N ASP A 375 10.50 13.92 15.36
CA ASP A 375 9.47 14.55 16.18
C ASP A 375 8.19 14.92 15.41
N THR A 376 7.88 14.16 14.32
CA THR A 376 6.69 14.37 13.50
C THR A 376 5.95 13.07 13.22
N ARG A 377 4.82 13.20 12.53
CA ARG A 377 4.07 12.02 12.04
C ARG A 377 4.90 11.10 11.14
N ASP A 378 5.92 11.61 10.47
CA ASP A 378 6.81 10.79 9.62
C ASP A 378 7.58 9.77 10.46
N GLU A 379 8.10 10.16 11.62
CA GLU A 379 8.80 9.25 12.53
C GLU A 379 7.88 8.13 13.01
N GLU A 380 6.68 8.47 13.48
CA GLU A 380 5.70 7.46 13.89
C GLU A 380 5.35 6.47 12.75
N LEU A 381 5.26 6.96 11.51
CA LEU A 381 4.96 6.12 10.35
C LEU A 381 6.15 5.23 9.96
N LYS A 382 7.39 5.74 10.06
CA LYS A 382 8.62 4.96 9.90
C LYS A 382 8.69 3.87 10.95
N ASP A 383 8.49 4.19 12.24
CA ASP A 383 8.54 3.21 13.32
C ASP A 383 7.46 2.13 13.15
N LYS A 384 6.26 2.53 12.79
CA LYS A 384 5.19 1.59 12.49
C LYS A 384 5.49 0.68 11.30
N MET A 385 6.14 1.22 10.26
CA MET A 385 6.53 0.47 9.08
C MET A 385 7.63 -0.56 9.38
N LEU A 386 8.54 -0.22 10.29
CA LEU A 386 9.72 -1.01 10.61
C LEU A 386 9.59 -1.84 11.90
N LYS A 387 8.46 -1.79 12.60
CA LYS A 387 8.26 -2.41 13.93
C LYS A 387 8.58 -3.92 13.99
N ASP A 388 8.37 -4.64 12.89
CA ASP A 388 8.52 -6.09 12.82
C ASP A 388 9.89 -6.51 12.24
N TYR A 389 10.75 -5.57 11.84
CA TYR A 389 12.06 -5.85 11.25
C TYR A 389 13.16 -5.85 12.32
N ASP A 390 14.12 -6.75 12.15
CA ASP A 390 15.27 -6.83 13.04
C ASP A 390 16.11 -5.56 12.97
N SER A 391 16.55 -5.07 14.13
CA SER A 391 17.34 -3.85 14.26
C SER A 391 18.68 -3.92 13.52
N SER A 392 19.25 -5.13 13.33
CA SER A 392 20.48 -5.33 12.57
C SER A 392 20.36 -4.94 11.08
N MET A 393 19.14 -4.97 10.54
CA MET A 393 18.84 -4.56 9.17
C MET A 393 18.73 -3.05 9.01
N ILE A 394 18.52 -2.31 10.14
CA ILE A 394 18.22 -0.88 10.15
C ILE A 394 19.48 -0.09 10.52
N LYS A 395 19.87 0.81 9.65
CA LYS A 395 21.03 1.71 9.84
C LYS A 395 20.55 3.16 9.79
N GLU A 396 20.54 3.83 10.93
CA GLU A 396 20.31 5.27 10.95
C GLU A 396 21.62 6.00 10.55
N ILE A 397 21.52 6.84 9.53
CA ILE A 397 22.66 7.61 9.00
C ILE A 397 22.28 9.10 8.93
N THR A 398 23.22 9.96 9.23
CA THR A 398 23.05 11.42 9.13
C THR A 398 23.67 11.99 7.85
N ASN A 399 24.60 11.27 7.24
CA ASN A 399 25.22 11.66 5.98
C ASN A 399 24.82 10.70 4.87
N ILE A 400 24.26 11.22 3.79
CA ILE A 400 23.83 10.41 2.63
C ILE A 400 24.99 9.68 1.95
N LYS A 401 26.25 10.16 2.12
CA LYS A 401 27.46 9.47 1.60
C LYS A 401 27.77 8.15 2.32
N ASP A 402 27.14 7.90 3.47
CA ASP A 402 27.29 6.64 4.21
C ASP A 402 26.42 5.51 3.64
N ILE A 403 25.60 5.78 2.62
CA ILE A 403 24.85 4.78 1.88
C ILE A 403 25.86 3.91 1.10
N LYS A 404 26.00 2.66 1.50
CA LYS A 404 26.82 1.65 0.82
C LYS A 404 25.97 0.83 -0.13
N LEU A 405 26.34 0.80 -1.41
CA LEU A 405 25.64 0.10 -2.50
C LEU A 405 26.16 -1.32 -2.71
#